data_c61bdbc6e2dfc4813a3970b1f7e66fdb
#
_entry.id   c61bdbc6e2dfc4813a3970b1f7e66fdb
#
_cell.length_a   1.000
_cell.length_b   1.000
_cell.length_c   1.000
_cell.angle_alpha   90.00
_cell.angle_beta   90.00
_cell.angle_gamma   90.00
#
_symmetry.space_group_name_H-M   'P 1'
#
loop_
_entity.id
_entity.type
_entity.pdbx_description
1 polymer ?
#
loop_
_entity_poly.entity_id
_entity_poly.type
_entity_poly.pdbx_seq_one_letter_code
_entity_poly.pdbx_strand_id
1 'polypeptide(L)'
;MRKPETIILSHIAKRVMFFANQKVIEDSVTRLGISADDVVIEIGSGNGQALEEIKNHDPEKIYAVEISEEFRKVLQSRFKDENITIIGNDASDLSDLIPDKTVNKILLINVIYFLDPLDTYLEEFKRILKPDGVIFFSCRFRPVGGFDPKIFKNTDLEKILPSLRKYFSVSSEYVDPGEKRSRYHAIQLTNHEGG
;
A
#
# COMPACT_ATOMS: atom_id res chain seq x y z
N MET A 1 -7.45 -25.21 14.86
CA MET A 1 -5.97 -25.15 15.01
C MET A 1 -5.46 -24.17 13.95
N ARG A 2 -4.95 -22.99 14.34
CA ARG A 2 -4.39 -22.03 13.39
C ARG A 2 -3.10 -22.59 12.82
N LYS A 3 -2.93 -22.53 11.49
CA LYS A 3 -1.71 -23.00 10.82
C LYS A 3 -0.52 -22.19 11.36
N PRO A 4 0.63 -22.82 11.70
CA PRO A 4 1.81 -22.11 12.23
C PRO A 4 2.36 -21.03 11.27
N GLU A 5 2.12 -21.15 9.96
CA GLU A 5 2.45 -20.17 8.93
C GLU A 5 1.79 -18.80 9.16
N THR A 6 0.53 -18.77 9.65
CA THR A 6 -0.19 -17.50 9.91
C THR A 6 0.39 -16.72 11.10
N ILE A 7 0.94 -17.44 12.08
CA ILE A 7 1.55 -16.84 13.27
C ILE A 7 2.93 -16.25 12.93
N ILE A 8 3.71 -16.95 12.11
CA ILE A 8 5.02 -16.48 11.62
C ILE A 8 4.85 -15.25 10.73
N LEU A 9 3.85 -15.26 9.83
CA LEU A 9 3.51 -14.11 8.97
C LEU A 9 3.18 -12.86 9.80
N SER A 10 2.40 -13.00 10.89
CA SER A 10 2.00 -11.88 11.73
C SER A 10 3.19 -11.24 12.47
N HIS A 11 4.15 -12.04 12.94
CA HIS A 11 5.34 -11.53 13.63
C HIS A 11 6.34 -10.88 12.69
N ILE A 12 6.48 -11.40 11.47
CA ILE A 12 7.38 -10.85 10.45
C ILE A 12 6.78 -9.60 9.85
N ALA A 13 5.48 -9.59 9.55
CA ALA A 13 4.75 -8.40 9.11
C ALA A 13 4.86 -7.27 10.15
N LYS A 14 4.65 -7.55 11.44
CA LYS A 14 4.88 -6.60 12.53
C LYS A 14 6.29 -6.00 12.51
N ARG A 15 7.31 -6.79 12.20
CA ARG A 15 8.69 -6.32 12.13
C ARG A 15 8.96 -5.43 10.91
N VAL A 16 8.40 -5.77 9.76
CA VAL A 16 8.56 -4.96 8.52
C VAL A 16 7.79 -3.65 8.62
N MET A 17 6.60 -3.66 9.19
CA MET A 17 5.78 -2.47 9.43
C MET A 17 6.43 -1.50 10.44
N PHE A 18 7.18 -2.01 11.41
CA PHE A 18 7.95 -1.18 12.35
C PHE A 18 9.07 -0.36 11.68
N PHE A 19 9.38 -0.63 10.41
CA PHE A 19 10.40 0.07 9.63
C PHE A 19 9.86 1.23 8.78
N ALA A 20 8.55 1.44 8.69
CA ALA A 20 8.04 2.69 8.15
C ALA A 20 8.31 3.77 9.21
N ASN A 21 9.32 4.60 8.96
CA ASN A 21 9.53 5.76 9.81
C ASN A 21 8.59 6.89 9.37
N GLN A 22 8.28 7.77 10.29
CA GLN A 22 7.35 8.88 10.06
C GLN A 22 7.70 9.70 8.81
N LYS A 23 8.98 9.95 8.54
CA LYS A 23 9.43 10.70 7.35
C LYS A 23 9.11 10.01 6.03
N VAL A 24 9.19 8.68 5.97
CA VAL A 24 8.81 7.94 4.76
C VAL A 24 7.31 8.07 4.53
N ILE A 25 6.51 8.01 5.59
CA ILE A 25 5.05 8.17 5.51
C ILE A 25 4.70 9.57 5.02
N GLU A 26 5.21 10.60 5.66
CA GLU A 26 4.99 12.01 5.30
C GLU A 26 5.39 12.29 3.84
N ASP A 27 6.58 11.85 3.43
CA ASP A 27 7.04 12.02 2.05
C ASP A 27 6.18 11.24 1.05
N SER A 28 5.75 10.03 1.39
CA SER A 28 4.89 9.21 0.53
C SER A 28 3.52 9.83 0.32
N VAL A 29 2.89 10.33 1.38
CA VAL A 29 1.58 10.99 1.32
C VAL A 29 1.69 12.31 0.57
N THR A 30 2.74 13.10 0.81
CA THR A 30 3.02 14.34 0.07
C THR A 30 3.15 14.08 -1.43
N ARG A 31 3.92 13.04 -1.83
CA ARG A 31 4.13 12.67 -3.24
C ARG A 31 2.88 12.09 -3.90
N LEU A 32 2.01 11.44 -3.14
CA LEU A 32 0.73 10.94 -3.64
C LEU A 32 -0.19 12.11 -4.04
N GLY A 33 -0.05 13.29 -3.42
CA GLY A 33 -0.77 14.51 -3.78
C GLY A 33 -2.27 14.36 -3.58
N ILE A 34 -2.69 14.18 -2.32
CA ILE A 34 -4.10 14.00 -1.95
C ILE A 34 -4.81 15.36 -1.93
N SER A 35 -6.02 15.40 -2.50
CA SER A 35 -6.95 16.53 -2.51
C SER A 35 -8.22 16.19 -1.73
N ALA A 36 -9.00 17.20 -1.32
CA ALA A 36 -10.20 17.02 -0.51
C ALA A 36 -11.34 16.23 -1.21
N ASP A 37 -11.35 16.19 -2.54
CA ASP A 37 -12.30 15.43 -3.36
C ASP A 37 -11.80 14.02 -3.74
N ASP A 38 -10.66 13.60 -3.20
CA ASP A 38 -10.10 12.29 -3.50
C ASP A 38 -10.76 11.19 -2.66
N VAL A 39 -11.01 10.06 -3.32
CA VAL A 39 -11.22 8.76 -2.68
C VAL A 39 -9.86 8.07 -2.58
N VAL A 40 -9.40 7.86 -1.36
CA VAL A 40 -8.06 7.30 -1.07
C VAL A 40 -8.19 5.89 -0.50
N ILE A 41 -7.33 4.98 -0.94
CA ILE A 41 -7.21 3.64 -0.35
C ILE A 41 -5.78 3.39 0.11
N GLU A 42 -5.61 2.96 1.35
CA GLU A 42 -4.34 2.43 1.85
C GLU A 42 -4.42 0.91 1.91
N ILE A 43 -3.47 0.23 1.26
CA ILE A 43 -3.33 -1.22 1.28
C ILE A 43 -2.27 -1.61 2.31
N GLY A 44 -2.66 -2.47 3.27
CA GLY A 44 -1.82 -2.88 4.38
C GLY A 44 -1.67 -1.79 5.43
N SER A 45 -2.78 -1.24 5.89
CA SER A 45 -2.82 -0.07 6.79
C SER A 45 -2.21 -0.31 8.18
N GLY A 46 -2.00 -1.56 8.58
CA GLY A 46 -1.36 -1.92 9.82
C GLY A 46 -1.97 -1.26 11.05
N ASN A 47 -1.16 -0.50 11.78
CA ASN A 47 -1.60 0.26 12.95
C ASN A 47 -2.14 1.66 12.61
N GLY A 48 -2.23 2.03 11.33
CA GLY A 48 -2.84 3.27 10.84
C GLY A 48 -1.95 4.51 10.92
N GLN A 49 -0.62 4.37 10.87
CA GLN A 49 0.26 5.54 10.89
C GLN A 49 0.09 6.42 9.65
N ALA A 50 -0.01 5.81 8.45
CA ALA A 50 -0.22 6.58 7.24
C ALA A 50 -1.67 7.09 7.10
N LEU A 51 -2.66 6.39 7.69
CA LEU A 51 -4.04 6.90 7.75
C LEU A 51 -4.13 8.24 8.50
N GLU A 52 -3.35 8.42 9.58
CA GLU A 52 -3.29 9.71 10.28
C GLU A 52 -2.77 10.83 9.39
N GLU A 53 -1.76 10.52 8.56
CA GLU A 53 -1.22 11.52 7.63
C GLU A 53 -2.18 11.79 6.47
N ILE A 54 -2.82 10.74 5.92
CA ILE A 54 -3.85 10.87 4.87
C ILE A 54 -5.01 11.74 5.34
N LYS A 55 -5.49 11.56 6.58
CA LYS A 55 -6.55 12.37 7.19
C LYS A 55 -6.26 13.86 7.18
N ASN A 56 -5.01 14.26 7.39
CA ASN A 56 -4.63 15.68 7.43
C ASN A 56 -4.92 16.42 6.12
N HIS A 57 -5.16 15.68 5.02
CA HIS A 57 -5.56 16.23 3.71
C HIS A 57 -7.07 16.32 3.51
N ASP A 58 -7.88 15.86 4.49
CA ASP A 58 -9.35 15.89 4.48
C ASP A 58 -9.98 15.33 3.18
N PRO A 59 -9.60 14.12 2.72
CA PRO A 59 -10.14 13.54 1.49
C PRO A 59 -11.63 13.18 1.65
N GLU A 60 -12.34 13.08 0.52
CA GLU A 60 -13.77 12.71 0.48
C GLU A 60 -14.02 11.39 1.21
N LYS A 61 -13.15 10.40 1.00
CA LYS A 61 -13.27 9.08 1.62
C LYS A 61 -11.93 8.38 1.75
N ILE A 62 -11.78 7.61 2.84
CA ILE A 62 -10.62 6.76 3.08
C ILE A 62 -11.08 5.30 3.23
N TYR A 63 -10.45 4.40 2.46
CA TYR A 63 -10.51 2.97 2.67
C TYR A 63 -9.20 2.47 3.26
N ALA A 64 -9.28 1.69 4.34
CA ALA A 64 -8.15 1.05 4.98
C ALA A 64 -8.26 -0.48 4.78
N VAL A 65 -7.45 -1.05 3.90
CA VAL A 65 -7.42 -2.50 3.65
C VAL A 65 -6.34 -3.14 4.51
N GLU A 66 -6.76 -4.04 5.40
CA GLU A 66 -5.85 -4.73 6.33
C GLU A 66 -6.34 -6.16 6.61
N ILE A 67 -5.56 -7.17 6.21
CA ILE A 67 -5.93 -8.58 6.35
C ILE A 67 -5.77 -9.12 7.78
N SER A 68 -4.94 -8.47 8.62
CA SER A 68 -4.75 -8.88 10.00
C SER A 68 -5.92 -8.45 10.89
N GLU A 69 -6.65 -9.40 11.44
CA GLU A 69 -7.73 -9.11 12.39
C GLU A 69 -7.24 -8.31 13.61
N GLU A 70 -6.04 -8.57 14.07
CA GLU A 70 -5.43 -7.86 15.20
C GLU A 70 -5.25 -6.37 14.88
N PHE A 71 -4.71 -6.04 13.71
CA PHE A 71 -4.56 -4.66 13.29
C PHE A 71 -5.90 -3.99 12.97
N ARG A 72 -6.86 -4.69 12.37
CA ARG A 72 -8.20 -4.13 12.19
C ARG A 72 -8.86 -3.71 13.49
N LYS A 73 -8.69 -4.48 14.58
CA LYS A 73 -9.16 -4.08 15.93
C LYS A 73 -8.50 -2.80 16.42
N VAL A 74 -7.20 -2.63 16.15
CA VAL A 74 -6.48 -1.38 16.46
C VAL A 74 -7.04 -0.23 15.64
N LEU A 75 -7.22 -0.41 14.33
CA LEU A 75 -7.78 0.61 13.42
C LEU A 75 -9.21 1.00 13.84
N GLN A 76 -10.07 0.04 14.14
CA GLN A 76 -11.45 0.27 14.59
C GLN A 76 -11.50 1.07 15.89
N SER A 77 -10.58 0.82 16.82
CA SER A 77 -10.49 1.59 18.07
C SER A 77 -9.94 2.99 17.85
N ARG A 78 -8.95 3.13 16.96
CA ARG A 78 -8.23 4.39 16.73
C ARG A 78 -9.04 5.39 15.89
N PHE A 79 -9.77 4.89 14.91
CA PHE A 79 -10.52 5.68 13.92
C PHE A 79 -12.04 5.52 14.05
N LYS A 80 -12.54 5.29 15.26
CA LYS A 80 -13.93 4.94 15.54
C LYS A 80 -14.95 5.94 14.98
N ASP A 81 -14.63 7.22 15.04
CA ASP A 81 -15.54 8.32 14.69
C ASP A 81 -15.11 9.05 13.40
N GLU A 82 -14.29 8.39 12.59
CA GLU A 82 -13.68 8.97 11.40
C GLU A 82 -14.33 8.45 10.11
N ASN A 83 -14.23 9.23 9.02
CA ASN A 83 -14.69 8.83 7.69
C ASN A 83 -13.74 7.81 7.03
N ILE A 84 -13.43 6.72 7.76
CA ILE A 84 -12.53 5.65 7.32
C ILE A 84 -13.29 4.33 7.31
N THR A 85 -13.37 3.70 6.15
CA THR A 85 -13.95 2.36 6.00
C THR A 85 -12.84 1.31 6.09
N ILE A 86 -12.88 0.46 7.13
CA ILE A 86 -11.89 -0.59 7.34
C ILE A 86 -12.37 -1.88 6.65
N ILE A 87 -11.54 -2.41 5.74
CA ILE A 87 -11.81 -3.57 4.90
C ILE A 87 -10.87 -4.71 5.30
N GLY A 88 -11.44 -5.89 5.52
CA GLY A 88 -10.71 -7.10 5.92
C GLY A 88 -10.40 -8.07 4.79
N ASN A 89 -10.80 -7.76 3.57
CA ASN A 89 -10.57 -8.58 2.39
C ASN A 89 -9.11 -8.52 1.94
N ASP A 90 -8.70 -9.52 1.16
CA ASP A 90 -7.45 -9.44 0.42
C ASP A 90 -7.56 -8.35 -0.67
N ALA A 91 -6.50 -7.57 -0.85
CA ALA A 91 -6.49 -6.47 -1.81
C ALA A 91 -6.50 -6.93 -3.28
N SER A 92 -6.43 -8.22 -3.53
CA SER A 92 -6.60 -8.83 -4.85
C SER A 92 -8.08 -8.99 -5.26
N ASP A 93 -9.02 -8.81 -4.33
CA ASP A 93 -10.46 -8.90 -4.59
C ASP A 93 -11.24 -7.96 -3.66
N LEU A 94 -11.56 -6.79 -4.18
CA LEU A 94 -12.35 -5.74 -3.54
C LEU A 94 -13.68 -5.49 -4.29
N SER A 95 -14.06 -6.37 -5.22
CA SER A 95 -15.16 -6.16 -6.17
C SER A 95 -16.52 -5.94 -5.51
N ASP A 96 -16.79 -6.62 -4.38
CA ASP A 96 -18.03 -6.46 -3.61
C ASP A 96 -18.08 -5.17 -2.78
N LEU A 97 -16.96 -4.46 -2.63
CA LEU A 97 -16.79 -3.35 -1.69
C LEU A 97 -16.46 -2.03 -2.36
N ILE A 98 -15.71 -2.06 -3.46
CA ILE A 98 -15.22 -0.89 -4.17
C ILE A 98 -15.61 -1.00 -5.65
N PRO A 99 -16.47 -0.11 -6.15
CA PRO A 99 -16.87 -0.09 -7.56
C PRO A 99 -15.69 0.24 -8.49
N ASP A 100 -15.84 -0.11 -9.77
CA ASP A 100 -14.89 0.22 -10.82
C ASP A 100 -14.67 1.72 -10.94
N LYS A 101 -13.42 2.13 -11.12
CA LYS A 101 -13.03 3.53 -11.45
C LYS A 101 -13.56 4.56 -10.45
N THR A 102 -13.54 4.23 -9.15
CA THR A 102 -13.99 5.15 -8.09
C THR A 102 -12.86 5.68 -7.21
N VAL A 103 -11.68 5.07 -7.24
CA VAL A 103 -10.55 5.43 -6.39
C VAL A 103 -9.61 6.39 -7.13
N ASN A 104 -9.27 7.51 -6.50
CA ASN A 104 -8.31 8.48 -7.04
C ASN A 104 -6.86 8.12 -6.69
N LYS A 105 -6.64 7.66 -5.45
CA LYS A 105 -5.30 7.45 -4.89
C LYS A 105 -5.19 6.09 -4.20
N ILE A 106 -4.15 5.33 -4.52
CA ILE A 106 -3.83 4.07 -3.84
C ILE A 106 -2.44 4.20 -3.24
N LEU A 107 -2.31 3.99 -1.92
CA LEU A 107 -1.05 4.03 -1.19
C LEU A 107 -0.68 2.64 -0.69
N LEU A 108 0.59 2.25 -0.91
CA LEU A 108 1.18 1.02 -0.38
C LEU A 108 2.56 1.33 0.21
N ILE A 109 2.72 1.16 1.53
CA ILE A 109 4.00 1.38 2.21
C ILE A 109 4.55 0.04 2.71
N ASN A 110 5.64 -0.44 2.12
CA ASN A 110 6.30 -1.72 2.43
C ASN A 110 5.38 -2.96 2.31
N VAL A 111 4.40 -2.96 1.42
CA VAL A 111 3.43 -4.03 1.24
C VAL A 111 3.71 -4.90 0.02
N ILE A 112 4.31 -4.35 -1.03
CA ILE A 112 4.51 -5.03 -2.32
C ILE A 112 5.15 -6.42 -2.21
N TYR A 113 5.95 -6.65 -1.17
CA TYR A 113 6.64 -7.92 -0.91
C TYR A 113 5.69 -9.10 -0.69
N PHE A 114 4.45 -8.83 -0.33
CA PHE A 114 3.42 -9.82 0.03
C PHE A 114 2.37 -10.02 -1.06
N LEU A 115 2.41 -9.21 -2.13
CA LEU A 115 1.45 -9.28 -3.23
C LEU A 115 1.88 -10.39 -4.20
N ASP A 116 1.38 -11.63 -4.00
CA ASP A 116 1.74 -12.79 -4.81
C ASP A 116 0.49 -13.60 -5.18
N PRO A 117 0.15 -13.78 -6.46
CA PRO A 117 0.82 -13.23 -7.65
C PRO A 117 0.60 -11.73 -7.83
N LEU A 118 1.66 -10.98 -8.14
CA LEU A 118 1.59 -9.52 -8.26
C LEU A 118 0.57 -9.05 -9.31
N ASP A 119 0.49 -9.74 -10.44
CA ASP A 119 -0.40 -9.39 -11.54
C ASP A 119 -1.88 -9.36 -11.11
N THR A 120 -2.32 -10.26 -10.22
CA THR A 120 -3.70 -10.30 -9.71
C THR A 120 -4.06 -9.01 -8.95
N TYR A 121 -3.14 -8.52 -8.12
CA TYR A 121 -3.33 -7.26 -7.41
C TYR A 121 -3.34 -6.06 -8.35
N LEU A 122 -2.45 -6.05 -9.34
CA LEU A 122 -2.38 -4.96 -10.32
C LEU A 122 -3.63 -4.90 -11.20
N GLU A 123 -4.23 -6.03 -11.54
CA GLU A 123 -5.53 -6.10 -12.24
C GLU A 123 -6.64 -5.47 -11.40
N GLU A 124 -6.71 -5.81 -10.12
CA GLU A 124 -7.71 -5.24 -9.20
C GLU A 124 -7.48 -3.75 -8.97
N PHE A 125 -6.24 -3.32 -8.78
CA PHE A 125 -5.92 -1.90 -8.65
C PHE A 125 -6.29 -1.12 -9.91
N LYS A 126 -6.07 -1.69 -11.11
CA LYS A 126 -6.48 -1.09 -12.37
C LYS A 126 -7.99 -0.99 -12.51
N ARG A 127 -8.74 -1.99 -12.00
CA ARG A 127 -10.20 -1.98 -12.02
C ARG A 127 -10.77 -0.84 -11.20
N ILE A 128 -10.28 -0.65 -9.95
CA ILE A 128 -10.83 0.35 -9.02
C ILE A 128 -10.33 1.77 -9.29
N LEU A 129 -9.15 1.93 -9.91
CA LEU A 129 -8.50 3.22 -10.12
C LEU A 129 -9.21 4.04 -11.20
N LYS A 130 -9.50 5.32 -10.92
CA LYS A 130 -9.99 6.28 -11.91
C LYS A 130 -8.98 6.46 -13.06
N PRO A 131 -9.41 6.92 -14.25
CA PRO A 131 -8.50 7.11 -15.40
C PRO A 131 -7.30 8.02 -15.09
N ASP A 132 -7.49 9.05 -14.29
CA ASP A 132 -6.49 10.02 -13.83
C ASP A 132 -5.90 9.68 -12.44
N GLY A 133 -6.24 8.51 -11.92
CA GLY A 133 -5.81 8.06 -10.60
C GLY A 133 -4.32 7.71 -10.53
N VAL A 134 -3.80 7.68 -9.31
CA VAL A 134 -2.39 7.43 -9.01
C VAL A 134 -2.25 6.32 -7.98
N ILE A 135 -1.33 5.38 -8.23
CA ILE A 135 -0.87 4.40 -7.24
C ILE A 135 0.54 4.78 -6.81
N PHE A 136 0.80 4.76 -5.52
CA PHE A 136 2.11 5.07 -4.98
C PHE A 136 2.61 3.95 -4.06
N PHE A 137 3.77 3.41 -4.37
CA PHE A 137 4.48 2.44 -3.55
C PHE A 137 5.70 3.07 -2.91
N SER A 138 5.85 2.86 -1.61
CA SER A 138 7.11 3.10 -0.89
C SER A 138 7.73 1.78 -0.49
N CYS A 139 8.88 1.44 -1.06
CA CYS A 139 9.49 0.11 -0.95
C CYS A 139 10.92 0.16 -0.47
N ARG A 140 11.28 -0.72 0.46
CA ARG A 140 12.63 -0.86 1.01
C ARG A 140 13.23 -2.20 0.65
N PHE A 141 13.60 -2.37 -0.62
CA PHE A 141 14.06 -3.66 -1.15
C PHE A 141 15.33 -4.19 -0.47
N ARG A 142 16.32 -3.33 -0.19
CA ARG A 142 17.59 -3.77 0.41
C ARG A 142 17.44 -4.48 1.76
N PRO A 143 16.68 -3.93 2.75
CA PRO A 143 16.49 -4.62 4.03
C PRO A 143 15.77 -5.95 3.92
N VAL A 144 14.83 -6.08 2.96
CA VAL A 144 14.00 -7.28 2.81
C VAL A 144 14.60 -8.35 1.91
N GLY A 145 15.58 -8.00 1.08
CA GLY A 145 16.24 -8.95 0.16
C GLY A 145 16.99 -10.10 0.86
N GLY A 146 17.23 -9.97 2.17
CA GLY A 146 17.81 -11.04 3.03
C GLY A 146 16.77 -11.85 3.80
N PHE A 147 15.47 -11.60 3.62
CA PHE A 147 14.40 -12.31 4.32
C PHE A 147 13.96 -13.57 3.55
N ASP A 148 13.16 -14.43 4.22
CA ASP A 148 12.69 -15.68 3.63
C ASP A 148 11.93 -15.44 2.30
N PRO A 149 12.44 -15.93 1.15
CA PRO A 149 11.81 -15.72 -0.16
C PRO A 149 10.48 -16.45 -0.33
N LYS A 150 10.11 -17.34 0.57
CA LYS A 150 8.77 -17.95 0.60
C LYS A 150 7.71 -16.96 1.06
N ILE A 151 8.11 -15.98 1.85
CA ILE A 151 7.23 -14.96 2.42
C ILE A 151 7.34 -13.64 1.66
N PHE A 152 8.58 -13.22 1.37
CA PHE A 152 8.89 -11.97 0.67
C PHE A 152 9.17 -12.25 -0.80
N LYS A 153 8.18 -12.08 -1.66
CA LYS A 153 8.25 -12.45 -3.08
C LYS A 153 8.85 -11.35 -3.94
N ASN A 154 8.35 -10.13 -3.80
CA ASN A 154 8.68 -8.99 -4.65
C ASN A 154 9.75 -8.11 -3.98
N THR A 155 10.97 -8.63 -3.87
CA THR A 155 12.07 -7.98 -3.13
C THR A 155 13.11 -7.29 -4.02
N ASP A 156 12.87 -7.25 -5.32
CA ASP A 156 13.80 -6.72 -6.33
C ASP A 156 13.01 -5.88 -7.34
N LEU A 157 13.35 -4.58 -7.43
CA LEU A 157 12.65 -3.64 -8.31
C LEU A 157 12.72 -4.07 -9.77
N GLU A 158 13.91 -4.47 -10.26
CA GLU A 158 14.09 -4.83 -11.66
C GLU A 158 13.24 -6.04 -12.07
N LYS A 159 13.00 -6.95 -11.13
CA LYS A 159 12.17 -8.15 -11.37
C LYS A 159 10.68 -7.84 -11.44
N ILE A 160 10.22 -6.83 -10.72
CA ILE A 160 8.79 -6.47 -10.70
C ILE A 160 8.40 -5.43 -11.75
N LEU A 161 9.37 -4.64 -12.26
CA LEU A 161 9.11 -3.61 -13.27
C LEU A 161 8.36 -4.12 -14.50
N PRO A 162 8.63 -5.31 -15.06
CA PRO A 162 7.88 -5.84 -16.20
C PRO A 162 6.39 -6.01 -15.89
N SER A 163 6.02 -6.57 -14.72
CA SER A 163 4.61 -6.71 -14.29
C SER A 163 3.98 -5.33 -14.09
N LEU A 164 4.64 -4.39 -13.43
CA LEU A 164 4.11 -3.05 -13.24
C LEU A 164 3.84 -2.35 -14.58
N ARG A 165 4.79 -2.41 -15.52
CA ARG A 165 4.69 -1.79 -16.85
C ARG A 165 3.67 -2.44 -17.79
N LYS A 166 3.28 -3.68 -17.52
CA LYS A 166 2.20 -4.35 -18.26
C LYS A 166 0.85 -3.65 -18.06
N TYR A 167 0.62 -3.11 -16.87
CA TYR A 167 -0.67 -2.52 -16.47
C TYR A 167 -0.66 -0.99 -16.42
N PHE A 168 0.50 -0.37 -16.17
CA PHE A 168 0.62 1.06 -15.85
C PHE A 168 1.86 1.70 -16.47
N SER A 169 1.79 3.00 -16.67
CA SER A 169 2.98 3.83 -16.84
C SER A 169 3.69 3.94 -15.48
N VAL A 170 5.00 3.73 -15.45
CA VAL A 170 5.79 3.59 -14.22
C VAL A 170 6.89 4.64 -14.16
N SER A 171 6.91 5.44 -13.11
CA SER A 171 8.07 6.21 -12.71
C SER A 171 8.62 5.70 -11.38
N SER A 172 9.93 5.70 -11.20
CA SER A 172 10.55 5.26 -9.95
C SER A 172 11.82 6.03 -9.66
N GLU A 173 12.05 6.34 -8.39
CA GLU A 173 13.26 6.97 -7.91
C GLU A 173 13.70 6.39 -6.57
N TYR A 174 15.00 6.52 -6.25
CA TYR A 174 15.54 6.18 -4.95
C TYR A 174 15.65 7.43 -4.10
N VAL A 175 14.87 7.49 -3.03
CA VAL A 175 14.71 8.67 -2.17
C VAL A 175 15.55 8.52 -0.91
N ASP A 176 16.25 9.59 -0.52
CA ASP A 176 16.96 9.72 0.76
C ASP A 176 16.36 10.89 1.57
N PRO A 177 15.41 10.65 2.48
CA PRO A 177 14.83 11.68 3.33
C PRO A 177 15.77 12.23 4.41
N GLY A 178 17.07 11.94 4.34
CA GLY A 178 18.10 12.49 5.23
C GLY A 178 18.33 11.71 6.53
N GLU A 179 17.64 10.60 6.76
CA GLU A 179 17.86 9.71 7.90
C GLU A 179 18.39 8.36 7.45
N LYS A 180 19.39 7.81 8.18
CA LYS A 180 20.15 6.60 7.81
C LYS A 180 19.28 5.36 7.51
N ARG A 181 18.03 5.31 7.99
CA ARG A 181 17.10 4.18 7.80
C ARG A 181 15.83 4.54 7.04
N SER A 182 15.74 5.74 6.48
CA SER A 182 14.56 6.25 5.78
C SER A 182 14.61 6.14 4.26
N ARG A 183 15.74 5.68 3.70
CA ARG A 183 15.88 5.49 2.25
C ARG A 183 14.93 4.44 1.71
N TYR A 184 14.26 4.77 0.61
CA TYR A 184 13.26 3.89 0.00
C TYR A 184 13.18 4.12 -1.52
N HIS A 185 12.56 3.20 -2.24
CA HIS A 185 12.15 3.40 -3.62
C HIS A 185 10.72 3.95 -3.64
N ALA A 186 10.56 5.15 -4.17
CA ALA A 186 9.28 5.73 -4.53
C ALA A 186 8.92 5.23 -5.93
N ILE A 187 7.78 4.56 -6.07
CA ILE A 187 7.30 4.04 -7.34
C ILE A 187 5.89 4.58 -7.55
N GLN A 188 5.72 5.37 -8.60
CA GLN A 188 4.41 5.92 -8.96
C GLN A 188 3.91 5.24 -10.23
N LEU A 189 2.66 4.83 -10.20
CA LEU A 189 1.96 4.25 -11.33
C LEU A 189 0.77 5.13 -11.72
N THR A 190 0.60 5.32 -13.02
CA THR A 190 -0.58 5.96 -13.61
C THR A 190 -1.10 5.10 -14.74
N ASN A 191 -2.36 5.27 -15.14
CA ASN A 191 -2.85 4.58 -16.32
C ASN A 191 -2.02 4.95 -17.54
N HIS A 192 -1.93 4.05 -18.52
CA HIS A 192 -1.32 4.38 -19.81
C HIS A 192 -2.08 5.51 -20.50
N GLU A 193 -1.38 6.43 -21.14
CA GLU A 193 -2.01 7.47 -21.94
C GLU A 193 -2.87 6.84 -23.04
N GLY A 194 -4.16 7.19 -23.10
CA GLY A 194 -5.09 6.73 -24.14
C GLY A 194 -5.81 5.40 -23.87
N GLY A 195 -5.83 4.93 -22.61
CA GLY A 195 -6.60 3.74 -22.18
C GLY A 195 -8.00 4.07 -21.68
#